data_d6352cc2b5256358cb954ce26d81088c
#
_entry.id   d6352cc2b5256358cb954ce26d81088c
#
_cell.length_a   1.000
_cell.length_b   1.000
_cell.length_c   1.000
_cell.angle_alpha   90.00
_cell.angle_beta   90.00
_cell.angle_gamma   90.00
#
_symmetry.space_group_name_H-M   'P 1'
#
loop_
_entity.id
_entity.type
_entity.pdbx_description
1 polymer ?
#
loop_
_entity_poly.entity_id
_entity_poly.type
_entity_poly.pdbx_seq_one_letter_code
_entity_poly.pdbx_strand_id
1 'polypeptide(L)'
;MTESATTGITVRDASKGALFVLFLVTMIDMIGFGIVIPFLTYLVEDLTPVGQTANIGLWVGLLMTSYSAAQFLFSPFWGSVSDRIGRRPVLMVGLVGNTVFFTMFGLANTLIIAFVARFMAGVFNGNIAVARAYIGDVSTPQQLATRMGIIGAAFGLGFTFGPFIGGELSDPAARWGWFVGTIFETHPYLLPCLVASVLSVFSLVIAYRSLPESLPIESRTQKESVPWLTNMANIMKSSVSMLRAPSVSLVIWVSMLFTFGFTIMHAVFILYTEMAPENGGLAF
;
A
#
# COMPACT_ATOMS: atom_id res chain seq x y z
N MET A 1 -15.35 -31.15 -42.02
CA MET A 1 -15.77 -31.10 -40.60
C MET A 1 -14.51 -31.20 -39.77
N THR A 2 -13.93 -30.05 -39.42
CA THR A 2 -12.77 -29.95 -38.52
C THR A 2 -13.23 -29.18 -37.31
N GLU A 3 -13.48 -29.94 -36.27
CA GLU A 3 -13.85 -29.45 -34.93
C GLU A 3 -12.62 -28.76 -34.32
N SER A 4 -12.63 -27.44 -34.24
CA SER A 4 -11.63 -26.68 -33.51
C SER A 4 -11.85 -26.89 -32.02
N ALA A 5 -10.98 -27.68 -31.39
CA ALA A 5 -10.90 -27.81 -29.96
C ALA A 5 -10.53 -26.46 -29.35
N THR A 6 -11.53 -25.70 -28.95
CA THR A 6 -11.40 -24.56 -28.08
C THR A 6 -10.96 -25.12 -26.72
N THR A 7 -9.68 -24.95 -26.39
CA THR A 7 -9.12 -25.20 -25.06
C THR A 7 -9.85 -24.26 -24.09
N GLY A 8 -10.93 -24.74 -23.51
CA GLY A 8 -11.67 -24.03 -22.46
C GLY A 8 -10.81 -23.93 -21.20
N ILE A 9 -10.16 -22.79 -21.02
CA ILE A 9 -9.65 -22.39 -19.72
C ILE A 9 -10.89 -22.28 -18.84
N THR A 10 -11.12 -23.28 -17.98
CA THR A 10 -12.17 -23.23 -16.96
C THR A 10 -11.80 -22.13 -15.97
N VAL A 11 -12.35 -20.94 -16.18
CA VAL A 11 -12.27 -19.84 -15.21
C VAL A 11 -12.92 -20.37 -13.92
N ARG A 12 -12.09 -20.67 -12.94
CA ARG A 12 -12.58 -21.09 -11.62
C ARG A 12 -13.29 -19.91 -11.01
N ASP A 13 -14.61 -19.97 -10.93
CA ASP A 13 -15.40 -18.89 -10.35
C ASP A 13 -14.93 -18.64 -8.91
N ALA A 14 -14.41 -17.43 -8.66
CA ALA A 14 -13.94 -17.09 -7.32
C ALA A 14 -15.13 -17.22 -6.37
N SER A 15 -14.97 -17.99 -5.31
CA SER A 15 -15.96 -18.00 -4.24
C SER A 15 -16.11 -16.55 -3.70
N LYS A 16 -17.34 -16.15 -3.39
CA LYS A 16 -17.60 -14.83 -2.79
C LYS A 16 -16.68 -14.55 -1.58
N GLY A 17 -16.27 -15.62 -0.87
CA GLY A 17 -15.31 -15.55 0.22
C GLY A 17 -13.91 -15.11 -0.20
N ALA A 18 -13.39 -15.58 -1.34
CA ALA A 18 -12.07 -15.16 -1.82
C ALA A 18 -12.02 -13.67 -2.19
N LEU A 19 -13.07 -13.15 -2.83
CA LEU A 19 -13.18 -11.72 -3.15
C LEU A 19 -13.29 -10.86 -1.89
N PHE A 20 -14.02 -11.34 -0.88
CA PHE A 20 -14.10 -10.65 0.42
C PHE A 20 -12.74 -10.61 1.14
N VAL A 21 -11.98 -11.70 1.09
CA VAL A 21 -10.61 -11.73 1.64
C VAL A 21 -9.71 -10.73 0.94
N LEU A 22 -9.75 -10.65 -0.40
CA LEU A 22 -8.97 -9.67 -1.16
C LEU A 22 -9.37 -8.24 -0.84
N PHE A 23 -10.67 -7.99 -0.66
CA PHE A 23 -11.16 -6.69 -0.20
C PHE A 23 -10.56 -6.34 1.16
N LEU A 24 -10.63 -7.25 2.15
CA LEU A 24 -10.07 -7.03 3.48
C LEU A 24 -8.56 -6.79 3.43
N VAL A 25 -7.81 -7.64 2.71
CA VAL A 25 -6.35 -7.48 2.55
C VAL A 25 -6.03 -6.09 2.01
N THR A 26 -6.67 -5.70 0.90
CA THR A 26 -6.41 -4.40 0.27
C THR A 26 -6.85 -3.23 1.16
N MET A 27 -7.99 -3.34 1.84
CA MET A 27 -8.48 -2.32 2.76
C MET A 27 -7.52 -2.12 3.94
N ILE A 28 -7.04 -3.21 4.53
CA ILE A 28 -6.10 -3.16 5.66
C ILE A 28 -4.74 -2.59 5.22
N ASP A 29 -4.25 -2.94 4.04
CA ASP A 29 -3.04 -2.33 3.48
C ASP A 29 -3.20 -0.80 3.32
N MET A 30 -4.38 -0.35 2.88
CA MET A 30 -4.68 1.09 2.73
C MET A 30 -4.91 1.80 4.06
N ILE A 31 -5.51 1.13 5.05
CA ILE A 31 -5.59 1.64 6.42
C ILE A 31 -4.17 1.84 6.95
N GLY A 32 -3.29 0.84 6.82
CA GLY A 32 -1.91 0.91 7.29
C GLY A 32 -1.10 2.05 6.62
N PHE A 33 -1.31 2.29 5.33
CA PHE A 33 -0.73 3.46 4.66
C PHE A 33 -1.29 4.77 5.23
N GLY A 34 -2.62 4.86 5.37
CA GLY A 34 -3.33 6.06 5.81
C GLY A 34 -3.08 6.42 7.28
N ILE A 35 -2.89 5.42 8.15
CA ILE A 35 -2.61 5.61 9.59
C ILE A 35 -1.42 6.54 9.83
N VAL A 36 -0.39 6.47 8.96
CA VAL A 36 0.86 7.22 9.16
C VAL A 36 0.73 8.70 8.78
N ILE A 37 -0.20 9.03 7.89
CA ILE A 37 -0.32 10.37 7.31
C ILE A 37 -0.46 11.48 8.37
N PRO A 38 -1.37 11.39 9.36
CA PRO A 38 -1.63 12.49 10.29
C PRO A 38 -0.48 12.78 11.26
N PHE A 39 0.32 11.78 11.62
CA PHE A 39 1.38 11.98 12.60
C PHE A 39 2.80 12.01 12.01
N LEU A 40 2.95 11.86 10.70
CA LEU A 40 4.28 11.77 10.09
C LEU A 40 5.12 13.03 10.32
N THR A 41 4.50 14.21 10.23
CA THR A 41 5.18 15.49 10.45
C THR A 41 5.67 15.58 11.89
N TYR A 42 4.80 15.27 12.84
CA TYR A 42 5.14 15.30 14.28
C TYR A 42 6.24 14.29 14.63
N LEU A 43 6.17 13.08 14.07
CA LEU A 43 7.24 12.08 14.24
C LEU A 43 8.59 12.59 13.71
N VAL A 44 8.60 13.28 12.57
CA VAL A 44 9.83 13.87 12.03
C VAL A 44 10.33 15.00 12.92
N GLU A 45 9.44 15.83 13.45
CA GLU A 45 9.79 16.90 14.41
C GLU A 45 10.44 16.32 15.67
N ASP A 46 9.81 15.32 16.29
CA ASP A 46 10.30 14.66 17.50
C ASP A 46 11.66 13.96 17.31
N LEU A 47 11.89 13.39 16.11
CA LEU A 47 13.15 12.72 15.79
C LEU A 47 14.24 13.65 15.24
N THR A 48 13.92 14.93 14.99
CA THR A 48 14.88 15.91 14.45
C THR A 48 15.61 16.60 15.58
N PRO A 49 16.97 16.63 15.57
CA PRO A 49 17.74 17.33 16.58
C PRO A 49 17.42 18.82 16.63
N VAL A 50 17.43 19.39 17.85
CA VAL A 50 17.20 20.81 18.09
C VAL A 50 18.18 21.65 17.24
N GLY A 51 17.64 22.60 16.47
CA GLY A 51 18.41 23.46 15.55
C GLY A 51 18.45 23.01 14.09
N GLN A 52 17.86 21.84 13.72
CA GLN A 52 17.79 21.37 12.34
C GLN A 52 16.36 21.43 11.74
N THR A 53 15.50 22.27 12.29
CA THR A 53 14.08 22.42 11.88
C THR A 53 13.89 22.76 10.39
N ALA A 54 14.87 23.39 9.76
CA ALA A 54 14.83 23.72 8.32
C ALA A 54 14.69 22.50 7.40
N ASN A 55 14.98 21.29 7.90
CA ASN A 55 14.97 20.05 7.11
C ASN A 55 13.72 19.18 7.34
N ILE A 56 12.78 19.57 8.18
CA ILE A 56 11.58 18.77 8.51
C ILE A 56 10.79 18.43 7.25
N GLY A 57 10.44 19.42 6.43
CA GLY A 57 9.71 19.19 5.16
C GLY A 57 10.43 18.25 4.20
N LEU A 58 11.77 18.31 4.16
CA LEU A 58 12.57 17.39 3.36
C LEU A 58 12.44 15.94 3.87
N TRP A 59 12.54 15.72 5.18
CA TRP A 59 12.41 14.39 5.76
C TRP A 59 11.00 13.82 5.62
N VAL A 60 9.96 14.63 5.83
CA VAL A 60 8.57 14.23 5.58
C VAL A 60 8.39 13.81 4.12
N GLY A 61 8.88 14.62 3.17
CA GLY A 61 8.85 14.30 1.75
C GLY A 61 9.63 13.02 1.41
N LEU A 62 10.82 12.83 1.99
CA LEU A 62 11.63 11.62 1.80
C LEU A 62 10.92 10.37 2.34
N LEU A 63 10.35 10.43 3.53
CA LEU A 63 9.63 9.31 4.14
C LEU A 63 8.40 8.90 3.33
N MET A 64 7.60 9.86 2.85
CA MET A 64 6.46 9.61 1.97
C MET A 64 6.90 9.04 0.61
N THR A 65 7.89 9.67 0.00
CA THR A 65 8.39 9.26 -1.32
C THR A 65 9.07 7.90 -1.25
N SER A 66 9.83 7.58 -0.18
CA SER A 66 10.55 6.32 -0.05
C SER A 66 9.63 5.11 -0.12
N TYR A 67 8.49 5.16 0.58
CA TYR A 67 7.47 4.11 0.53
C TYR A 67 6.90 3.94 -0.88
N SER A 68 6.42 5.03 -1.47
CA SER A 68 5.79 4.99 -2.79
C SER A 68 6.78 4.61 -3.90
N ALA A 69 8.02 5.10 -3.82
CA ALA A 69 9.08 4.74 -4.76
C ALA A 69 9.46 3.25 -4.64
N ALA A 70 9.64 2.75 -3.43
CA ALA A 70 9.92 1.34 -3.19
C ALA A 70 8.76 0.45 -3.72
N GLN A 71 7.51 0.79 -3.41
CA GLN A 71 6.35 0.08 -3.92
C GLN A 71 6.30 0.08 -5.45
N PHE A 72 6.53 1.22 -6.10
CA PHE A 72 6.56 1.32 -7.55
C PHE A 72 7.68 0.45 -8.16
N LEU A 73 8.88 0.52 -7.61
CA LEU A 73 10.04 -0.20 -8.09
C LEU A 73 9.90 -1.72 -7.92
N PHE A 74 9.35 -2.19 -6.80
CA PHE A 74 9.25 -3.61 -6.48
C PHE A 74 7.92 -4.25 -6.86
N SER A 75 6.90 -3.49 -7.23
CA SER A 75 5.61 -4.02 -7.71
C SER A 75 5.75 -4.98 -8.90
N PRO A 76 6.56 -4.68 -9.95
CA PRO A 76 6.78 -5.63 -11.06
C PRO A 76 7.55 -6.89 -10.63
N PHE A 77 8.45 -6.77 -9.66
CA PHE A 77 9.16 -7.91 -9.08
C PHE A 77 8.17 -8.87 -8.42
N TRP A 78 7.33 -8.36 -7.51
CA TRP A 78 6.31 -9.18 -6.84
C TRP A 78 5.28 -9.74 -7.82
N GLY A 79 4.89 -8.98 -8.85
CA GLY A 79 4.06 -9.48 -9.94
C GLY A 79 4.70 -10.71 -10.61
N SER A 80 5.96 -10.60 -11.04
CA SER A 80 6.69 -11.70 -11.67
C SER A 80 6.90 -12.90 -10.75
N VAL A 81 7.20 -12.67 -9.46
CA VAL A 81 7.32 -13.73 -8.45
C VAL A 81 5.97 -14.44 -8.29
N SER A 82 4.87 -13.70 -8.22
CA SER A 82 3.53 -14.28 -8.07
C SER A 82 3.07 -15.09 -9.28
N ASP A 83 3.57 -14.76 -10.49
CA ASP A 83 3.34 -15.57 -11.71
C ASP A 83 4.03 -16.94 -11.66
N ARG A 84 5.06 -17.08 -10.83
CA ARG A 84 5.87 -18.31 -10.73
C ARG A 84 5.48 -19.19 -9.56
N ILE A 85 5.37 -18.59 -8.37
CA ILE A 85 5.12 -19.36 -7.13
C ILE A 85 3.64 -19.41 -6.76
N GLY A 86 2.82 -18.56 -7.40
CA GLY A 86 1.39 -18.40 -7.11
C GLY A 86 1.09 -17.05 -6.44
N ARG A 87 -0.18 -16.63 -6.51
CA ARG A 87 -0.64 -15.34 -5.97
C ARG A 87 -0.70 -15.35 -4.46
N ARG A 88 -1.26 -16.43 -3.89
CA ARG A 88 -1.49 -16.56 -2.44
C ARG A 88 -0.21 -16.44 -1.61
N PRO A 89 0.90 -17.16 -1.90
CA PRO A 89 2.13 -17.04 -1.11
C PRO A 89 2.69 -15.62 -1.09
N VAL A 90 2.64 -14.92 -2.23
CA VAL A 90 3.18 -13.56 -2.34
C VAL A 90 2.35 -12.56 -1.52
N LEU A 91 1.02 -12.67 -1.56
CA LEU A 91 0.14 -11.87 -0.70
C LEU A 91 0.46 -12.07 0.79
N MET A 92 0.70 -13.31 1.22
CA MET A 92 1.05 -13.62 2.61
C MET A 92 2.41 -13.02 3.00
N VAL A 93 3.43 -13.11 2.12
CA VAL A 93 4.75 -12.51 2.37
C VAL A 93 4.64 -10.99 2.52
N GLY A 94 3.83 -10.33 1.69
CA GLY A 94 3.57 -8.89 1.81
C GLY A 94 2.94 -8.52 3.16
N LEU A 95 1.95 -9.28 3.63
CA LEU A 95 1.31 -9.05 4.93
C LEU A 95 2.27 -9.26 6.12
N VAL A 96 3.17 -10.26 6.03
CA VAL A 96 4.24 -10.44 7.03
C VAL A 96 5.18 -9.24 7.02
N GLY A 97 5.60 -8.76 5.84
CA GLY A 97 6.41 -7.57 5.69
C GLY A 97 5.75 -6.34 6.32
N ASN A 98 4.47 -6.11 6.03
CA ASN A 98 3.71 -5.01 6.63
C ASN A 98 3.69 -5.09 8.15
N THR A 99 3.43 -6.28 8.73
CA THR A 99 3.45 -6.48 10.19
C THR A 99 4.77 -6.06 10.81
N VAL A 100 5.89 -6.53 10.24
CA VAL A 100 7.23 -6.26 10.78
C VAL A 100 7.58 -4.77 10.63
N PHE A 101 7.37 -4.19 9.44
CA PHE A 101 7.86 -2.84 9.17
C PHE A 101 6.95 -1.74 9.72
N PHE A 102 5.65 -1.96 9.91
CA PHE A 102 4.82 -1.04 10.69
C PHE A 102 5.23 -1.02 12.17
N THR A 103 5.49 -2.18 12.76
CA THR A 103 6.00 -2.24 14.14
C THR A 103 7.36 -1.54 14.26
N MET A 104 8.28 -1.81 13.34
CA MET A 104 9.59 -1.16 13.29
C MET A 104 9.48 0.36 13.14
N PHE A 105 8.54 0.83 12.32
CA PHE A 105 8.30 2.26 12.13
C PHE A 105 7.79 2.94 13.41
N GLY A 106 6.85 2.30 14.12
CA GLY A 106 6.34 2.80 15.41
C GLY A 106 7.38 2.81 16.54
N LEU A 107 8.40 1.95 16.46
CA LEU A 107 9.52 1.89 17.39
C LEU A 107 10.74 2.73 16.94
N ALA A 108 10.61 3.49 15.85
CA ALA A 108 11.72 4.27 15.33
C ALA A 108 12.12 5.37 16.32
N ASN A 109 13.40 5.39 16.70
CA ASN A 109 14.02 6.41 17.54
C ASN A 109 15.00 7.31 16.78
N THR A 110 15.12 7.11 15.46
CA THR A 110 15.91 7.94 14.55
C THR A 110 15.21 8.04 13.19
N LEU A 111 15.45 9.15 12.48
CA LEU A 111 14.95 9.36 11.12
C LEU A 111 15.41 8.27 10.14
N ILE A 112 16.63 7.73 10.35
CA ILE A 112 17.17 6.66 9.50
C ILE A 112 16.38 5.37 9.69
N ILE A 113 16.05 4.98 10.93
CA ILE A 113 15.24 3.79 11.21
C ILE A 113 13.83 3.97 10.64
N ALA A 114 13.24 5.15 10.82
CA ALA A 114 11.94 5.47 10.23
C ALA A 114 11.97 5.37 8.69
N PHE A 115 13.03 5.89 8.05
CA PHE A 115 13.20 5.81 6.60
C PHE A 115 13.35 4.35 6.11
N VAL A 116 14.20 3.56 6.77
CA VAL A 116 14.39 2.14 6.42
C VAL A 116 13.10 1.36 6.59
N ALA A 117 12.37 1.59 7.69
CA ALA A 117 11.09 0.93 7.93
C ALA A 117 10.05 1.28 6.85
N ARG A 118 9.94 2.56 6.46
CA ARG A 118 9.03 3.02 5.40
C ARG A 118 9.43 2.48 4.04
N PHE A 119 10.71 2.51 3.70
CA PHE A 119 11.23 1.96 2.45
C PHE A 119 10.95 0.45 2.37
N MET A 120 11.28 -0.31 3.41
CA MET A 120 11.03 -1.75 3.45
C MET A 120 9.52 -2.08 3.43
N ALA A 121 8.68 -1.33 4.14
CA ALA A 121 7.24 -1.48 4.02
C ALA A 121 6.78 -1.31 2.57
N GLY A 122 7.31 -0.32 1.84
CA GLY A 122 7.05 -0.14 0.41
C GLY A 122 7.54 -1.31 -0.44
N VAL A 123 8.73 -1.86 -0.16
CA VAL A 123 9.26 -3.05 -0.85
C VAL A 123 8.30 -4.23 -0.74
N PHE A 124 7.76 -4.49 0.46
CA PHE A 124 6.86 -5.62 0.71
C PHE A 124 5.41 -5.34 0.30
N ASN A 125 5.03 -4.10 0.06
CA ASN A 125 3.66 -3.74 -0.32
C ASN A 125 3.36 -3.91 -1.82
N GLY A 126 3.75 -5.06 -2.39
CA GLY A 126 3.34 -5.50 -3.73
C GLY A 126 1.91 -6.09 -3.78
N ASN A 127 1.24 -6.20 -2.63
CA ASN A 127 -0.05 -6.88 -2.47
C ASN A 127 -1.13 -6.37 -3.43
N ILE A 128 -1.20 -5.07 -3.68
CA ILE A 128 -2.22 -4.46 -4.56
C ILE A 128 -2.08 -4.96 -5.99
N ALA A 129 -0.85 -5.04 -6.52
CA ALA A 129 -0.61 -5.56 -7.86
C ALA A 129 -0.99 -7.03 -7.96
N VAL A 130 -0.61 -7.83 -6.95
CA VAL A 130 -0.92 -9.26 -6.88
C VAL A 130 -2.43 -9.51 -6.67
N ALA A 131 -3.11 -8.69 -5.85
CA ALA A 131 -4.56 -8.76 -5.67
C ALA A 131 -5.32 -8.46 -6.97
N ARG A 132 -4.87 -7.45 -7.75
CA ARG A 132 -5.43 -7.16 -9.08
C ARG A 132 -5.21 -8.33 -10.05
N ALA A 133 -4.02 -8.92 -10.04
CA ALA A 133 -3.72 -10.09 -10.86
C ALA A 133 -4.60 -11.28 -10.44
N TYR A 134 -4.75 -11.53 -9.14
CA TYR A 134 -5.66 -12.56 -8.63
C TYR A 134 -7.10 -12.37 -9.14
N ILE A 135 -7.63 -11.14 -9.05
CA ILE A 135 -8.97 -10.83 -9.58
C ILE A 135 -9.03 -11.08 -11.09
N GLY A 136 -7.96 -10.74 -11.83
CA GLY A 136 -7.86 -11.04 -13.26
C GLY A 136 -7.96 -12.54 -13.55
N ASP A 137 -7.22 -13.37 -12.78
CA ASP A 137 -7.17 -14.83 -12.96
C ASP A 137 -8.53 -15.51 -12.71
N VAL A 138 -9.37 -14.94 -11.81
CA VAL A 138 -10.65 -15.56 -11.40
C VAL A 138 -11.89 -14.88 -11.98
N SER A 139 -11.73 -13.90 -12.89
CA SER A 139 -12.83 -13.11 -13.43
C SER A 139 -13.03 -13.32 -14.91
N THR A 140 -14.29 -13.43 -15.33
CA THR A 140 -14.63 -13.32 -16.76
C THR A 140 -14.51 -11.86 -17.21
N PRO A 141 -14.34 -11.58 -18.53
CA PRO A 141 -14.28 -10.21 -19.03
C PRO A 141 -15.46 -9.33 -18.60
N GLN A 142 -16.65 -9.91 -18.48
CA GLN A 142 -17.88 -9.21 -18.06
C GLN A 142 -17.88 -8.85 -16.57
N GLN A 143 -17.22 -9.67 -15.73
CA GLN A 143 -17.17 -9.48 -14.27
C GLN A 143 -15.98 -8.65 -13.84
N LEU A 144 -14.96 -8.52 -14.69
CA LEU A 144 -13.66 -7.93 -14.33
C LEU A 144 -13.81 -6.49 -13.82
N ALA A 145 -14.57 -5.65 -14.53
CA ALA A 145 -14.76 -4.26 -14.14
C ALA A 145 -15.42 -4.14 -12.76
N THR A 146 -16.48 -4.91 -12.49
CA THR A 146 -17.19 -4.92 -11.21
C THR A 146 -16.28 -5.42 -10.08
N ARG A 147 -15.52 -6.49 -10.32
CA ARG A 147 -14.61 -7.06 -9.31
C ARG A 147 -13.40 -6.16 -9.03
N MET A 148 -12.89 -5.44 -10.04
CA MET A 148 -11.86 -4.41 -9.84
C MET A 148 -12.40 -3.23 -9.02
N GLY A 149 -13.69 -2.92 -9.08
CA GLY A 149 -14.36 -1.94 -8.23
C GLY A 149 -14.26 -2.27 -6.74
N ILE A 150 -14.14 -3.55 -6.36
CA ILE A 150 -13.93 -4.00 -4.97
C ILE A 150 -12.61 -3.44 -4.42
N ILE A 151 -11.54 -3.45 -5.21
CA ILE A 151 -10.26 -2.84 -4.82
C ILE A 151 -10.42 -1.32 -4.65
N GLY A 152 -11.16 -0.67 -5.55
CA GLY A 152 -11.45 0.76 -5.44
C GLY A 152 -12.21 1.12 -4.16
N ALA A 153 -13.21 0.31 -3.79
CA ALA A 153 -13.95 0.47 -2.54
C ALA A 153 -13.04 0.27 -1.31
N ALA A 154 -12.17 -0.75 -1.35
CA ALA A 154 -11.18 -0.99 -0.29
C ALA A 154 -10.22 0.19 -0.11
N PHE A 155 -9.78 0.80 -1.22
CA PHE A 155 -8.99 2.03 -1.21
C PHE A 155 -9.72 3.19 -0.52
N GLY A 156 -10.95 3.49 -0.94
CA GLY A 156 -11.73 4.58 -0.37
C GLY A 156 -11.95 4.44 1.13
N LEU A 157 -12.34 3.24 1.58
CA LEU A 157 -12.55 2.96 3.00
C LEU A 157 -11.23 3.02 3.78
N GLY A 158 -10.14 2.45 3.24
CA GLY A 158 -8.83 2.48 3.86
C GLY A 158 -8.31 3.90 4.06
N PHE A 159 -8.44 4.75 3.05
CA PHE A 159 -8.06 6.17 3.13
C PHE A 159 -8.97 7.01 4.04
N THR A 160 -10.20 6.57 4.31
CA THR A 160 -11.09 7.23 5.26
C THR A 160 -10.76 6.83 6.69
N PHE A 161 -10.67 5.52 6.95
CA PHE A 161 -10.43 5.02 8.32
C PHE A 161 -8.98 5.13 8.75
N GLY A 162 -8.02 5.05 7.83
CA GLY A 162 -6.58 5.11 8.15
C GLY A 162 -6.20 6.37 8.91
N PRO A 163 -6.37 7.56 8.33
CA PRO A 163 -6.02 8.82 8.99
C PRO A 163 -6.82 9.05 10.29
N PHE A 164 -8.09 8.66 10.33
CA PHE A 164 -8.90 8.75 11.54
C PHE A 164 -8.30 7.91 12.69
N ILE A 165 -7.99 6.64 12.43
CA ILE A 165 -7.36 5.75 13.42
C ILE A 165 -5.97 6.27 13.81
N GLY A 166 -5.18 6.73 12.82
CA GLY A 166 -3.84 7.27 13.04
C GLY A 166 -3.84 8.49 13.96
N GLY A 167 -4.73 9.45 13.69
CA GLY A 167 -4.87 10.66 14.50
C GLY A 167 -5.39 10.38 15.92
N GLU A 168 -6.45 9.54 16.04
CA GLU A 168 -7.02 9.23 17.35
C GLU A 168 -6.10 8.42 18.28
N LEU A 169 -5.24 7.57 17.73
CA LEU A 169 -4.35 6.72 18.51
C LEU A 169 -2.94 7.30 18.68
N SER A 170 -2.65 8.46 18.07
CA SER A 170 -1.38 9.16 18.28
C SER A 170 -1.31 9.72 19.70
N ASP A 171 -0.12 9.69 20.28
CA ASP A 171 0.19 10.19 21.62
C ASP A 171 -0.81 9.68 22.69
N PRO A 172 -0.89 8.36 22.90
CA PRO A 172 -1.85 7.78 23.84
C PRO A 172 -1.56 8.16 25.30
N ALA A 173 -0.33 8.50 25.64
CA ALA A 173 0.03 8.91 26.99
C ALA A 173 -0.53 10.31 27.33
N ALA A 174 -0.55 11.23 26.39
CA ALA A 174 -1.18 12.54 26.57
C ALA A 174 -2.71 12.46 26.65
N ARG A 175 -3.32 11.50 25.91
CA ARG A 175 -4.79 11.35 25.88
C ARG A 175 -5.34 10.51 27.02
N TRP A 176 -4.63 9.45 27.42
CA TRP A 176 -5.10 8.47 28.42
C TRP A 176 -4.03 8.21 29.47
N GLY A 177 -4.27 8.69 30.70
CA GLY A 177 -3.33 8.63 31.82
C GLY A 177 -2.80 7.22 32.18
N TRP A 178 -3.48 6.15 31.76
CA TRP A 178 -3.04 4.77 31.99
C TRP A 178 -1.85 4.34 31.12
N PHE A 179 -1.51 5.10 30.07
CA PHE A 179 -0.32 4.88 29.25
C PHE A 179 0.92 5.63 29.75
N VAL A 180 0.77 6.52 30.74
CA VAL A 180 1.89 7.24 31.38
C VAL A 180 2.79 6.23 32.10
N GLY A 181 4.10 6.36 31.95
CA GLY A 181 5.09 5.39 32.45
C GLY A 181 5.25 4.11 31.61
N THR A 182 4.55 4.00 30.47
CA THR A 182 4.69 2.87 29.56
C THR A 182 5.56 3.22 28.33
N ILE A 183 5.86 2.22 27.49
CA ILE A 183 6.59 2.43 26.24
C ILE A 183 5.92 3.45 25.30
N PHE A 184 4.63 3.67 25.44
CA PHE A 184 3.86 4.60 24.60
C PHE A 184 4.13 6.08 24.94
N GLU A 185 4.70 6.38 26.11
CA GLU A 185 5.16 7.73 26.44
C GLU A 185 6.46 8.08 25.70
N THR A 186 7.35 7.10 25.55
CA THR A 186 8.60 7.28 24.79
C THR A 186 8.44 7.10 23.28
N HIS A 187 7.37 6.43 22.85
CA HIS A 187 7.06 6.17 21.45
C HIS A 187 5.58 6.50 21.18
N PRO A 188 5.23 7.79 21.05
CA PRO A 188 3.83 8.21 20.96
C PRO A 188 3.09 7.69 19.71
N TYR A 189 3.82 7.34 18.65
CA TYR A 189 3.25 6.82 17.40
C TYR A 189 3.28 5.29 17.30
N LEU A 190 3.70 4.61 18.38
CA LEU A 190 3.75 3.14 18.39
C LEU A 190 2.35 2.52 18.35
N LEU A 191 1.39 3.08 19.11
CA LEU A 191 0.04 2.50 19.21
C LEU A 191 -0.68 2.40 17.84
N PRO A 192 -0.78 3.46 17.00
CA PRO A 192 -1.37 3.35 15.68
C PRO A 192 -0.62 2.36 14.77
N CYS A 193 0.70 2.32 14.85
CA CYS A 193 1.51 1.36 14.09
C CYS A 193 1.28 -0.09 14.53
N LEU A 194 1.11 -0.36 15.82
CA LEU A 194 0.74 -1.68 16.34
C LEU A 194 -0.66 -2.09 15.88
N VAL A 195 -1.61 -1.17 15.85
CA VAL A 195 -2.95 -1.46 15.30
C VAL A 195 -2.85 -1.85 13.83
N ALA A 196 -2.07 -1.14 13.01
CA ALA A 196 -1.81 -1.52 11.62
C ALA A 196 -1.18 -2.92 11.51
N SER A 197 -0.21 -3.22 12.39
CA SER A 197 0.46 -4.54 12.43
C SER A 197 -0.51 -5.66 12.82
N VAL A 198 -1.34 -5.44 13.84
CA VAL A 198 -2.36 -6.42 14.27
C VAL A 198 -3.39 -6.65 13.17
N LEU A 199 -3.85 -5.61 12.50
CA LEU A 199 -4.75 -5.73 11.35
C LEU A 199 -4.09 -6.52 10.21
N SER A 200 -2.79 -6.33 9.96
CA SER A 200 -2.03 -7.10 8.96
C SER A 200 -1.91 -8.57 9.34
N VAL A 201 -1.67 -8.89 10.63
CA VAL A 201 -1.69 -10.27 11.13
C VAL A 201 -3.08 -10.89 10.99
N PHE A 202 -4.13 -10.16 11.33
CA PHE A 202 -5.50 -10.61 11.17
C PHE A 202 -5.82 -10.94 9.70
N SER A 203 -5.43 -10.03 8.80
CA SER A 203 -5.55 -10.24 7.35
C SER A 203 -4.76 -11.47 6.88
N LEU A 204 -3.54 -11.66 7.39
CA LEU A 204 -2.71 -12.82 7.11
C LEU A 204 -3.39 -14.14 7.53
N VAL A 205 -3.96 -14.18 8.73
CA VAL A 205 -4.68 -15.37 9.24
C VAL A 205 -5.90 -15.68 8.38
N ILE A 206 -6.68 -14.66 8.00
CA ILE A 206 -7.84 -14.85 7.13
C ILE A 206 -7.40 -15.32 5.74
N ALA A 207 -6.38 -14.69 5.15
CA ALA A 207 -5.84 -15.07 3.84
C ALA A 207 -5.29 -16.52 3.87
N TYR A 208 -4.58 -16.88 4.93
CA TYR A 208 -4.07 -18.24 5.10
C TYR A 208 -5.19 -19.30 5.16
N ARG A 209 -6.29 -19.01 5.84
CA ARG A 209 -7.41 -19.96 6.02
C ARG A 209 -8.38 -19.99 4.85
N SER A 210 -8.63 -18.84 4.22
CA SER A 210 -9.80 -18.68 3.35
C SER A 210 -9.46 -18.31 1.92
N LEU A 211 -8.20 -17.94 1.60
CA LEU A 211 -7.82 -17.55 0.24
C LEU A 211 -7.28 -18.78 -0.52
N PRO A 212 -8.00 -19.33 -1.51
CA PRO A 212 -7.48 -20.37 -2.38
C PRO A 212 -6.40 -19.80 -3.32
N GLU A 213 -5.57 -20.66 -3.90
CA GLU A 213 -4.65 -20.25 -4.97
C GLU A 213 -5.42 -20.03 -6.27
N SER A 214 -5.20 -18.88 -6.93
CA SER A 214 -5.87 -18.55 -8.19
C SER A 214 -5.11 -19.08 -9.41
N LEU A 215 -3.78 -19.23 -9.29
CA LEU A 215 -2.93 -19.63 -10.40
C LEU A 215 -2.56 -21.12 -10.32
N PRO A 216 -3.19 -22.01 -11.13
CA PRO A 216 -2.84 -23.43 -11.19
C PRO A 216 -1.36 -23.65 -11.53
N ILE A 217 -0.79 -24.74 -11.03
CA ILE A 217 0.64 -25.06 -11.24
C ILE A 217 0.98 -25.13 -12.72
N GLU A 218 0.07 -25.67 -13.55
CA GLU A 218 0.25 -25.82 -14.99
C GLU A 218 0.29 -24.46 -15.73
N SER A 219 -0.35 -23.43 -15.15
CA SER A 219 -0.42 -22.07 -15.71
C SER A 219 0.71 -21.16 -15.24
N ARG A 220 1.54 -21.64 -14.30
CA ARG A 220 2.66 -20.86 -13.77
C ARG A 220 3.74 -20.70 -14.85
N THR A 221 4.27 -19.49 -14.94
CA THR A 221 5.29 -19.17 -15.93
C THR A 221 6.58 -19.94 -15.64
N GLN A 222 6.91 -20.90 -16.50
CA GLN A 222 8.22 -21.60 -16.49
C GLN A 222 9.32 -20.82 -17.21
N LYS A 223 9.04 -19.58 -17.65
CA LYS A 223 10.03 -18.75 -18.37
C LYS A 223 11.29 -18.53 -17.53
N GLU A 224 12.44 -18.65 -18.20
CA GLU A 224 13.75 -18.25 -17.65
C GLU A 224 13.67 -16.88 -16.98
N SER A 225 14.37 -16.74 -15.87
CA SER A 225 14.41 -15.50 -15.10
C SER A 225 15.11 -14.42 -15.91
N VAL A 226 14.32 -13.58 -16.57
CA VAL A 226 14.87 -12.31 -17.08
C VAL A 226 15.33 -11.53 -15.84
N PRO A 227 16.60 -11.05 -15.81
CA PRO A 227 17.10 -10.24 -14.70
C PRO A 227 16.09 -9.12 -14.38
N TRP A 228 15.82 -8.89 -13.11
CA TRP A 228 14.77 -7.97 -12.70
C TRP A 228 14.97 -6.55 -13.26
N LEU A 229 16.22 -6.10 -13.41
CA LEU A 229 16.58 -4.81 -14.03
C LEU A 229 16.15 -4.75 -15.50
N THR A 230 16.36 -5.83 -16.26
CA THR A 230 15.93 -5.92 -17.66
C THR A 230 14.41 -5.94 -17.76
N ASN A 231 13.75 -6.64 -16.84
CA ASN A 231 12.30 -6.66 -16.76
C ASN A 231 11.74 -5.27 -16.43
N MET A 232 12.33 -4.54 -15.47
CA MET A 232 11.97 -3.15 -15.17
C MET A 232 12.18 -2.22 -16.37
N ALA A 233 13.31 -2.31 -17.05
CA ALA A 233 13.55 -1.50 -18.24
C ALA A 233 12.50 -1.75 -19.34
N ASN A 234 12.12 -3.02 -19.55
CA ASN A 234 11.08 -3.41 -20.50
C ASN A 234 9.70 -2.88 -20.08
N ILE A 235 9.35 -2.94 -18.80
CA ILE A 235 8.10 -2.39 -18.27
C ILE A 235 8.07 -0.87 -18.42
N MET A 236 9.14 -0.18 -18.07
CA MET A 236 9.23 1.28 -18.26
C MET A 236 9.09 1.66 -19.73
N LYS A 237 9.78 0.95 -20.63
CA LYS A 237 9.67 1.17 -22.08
C LYS A 237 8.25 0.92 -22.59
N SER A 238 7.61 -0.15 -22.12
CA SER A 238 6.21 -0.46 -22.45
C SER A 238 5.26 0.62 -21.90
N SER A 239 5.44 1.06 -20.66
CA SER A 239 4.64 2.13 -20.05
C SER A 239 4.76 3.45 -20.83
N VAL A 240 5.98 3.84 -21.22
CA VAL A 240 6.21 5.02 -22.05
C VAL A 240 5.55 4.87 -23.43
N SER A 241 5.56 3.67 -24.02
CA SER A 241 4.87 3.40 -25.30
C SER A 241 3.34 3.55 -25.17
N MET A 242 2.77 3.13 -24.03
CA MET A 242 1.34 3.30 -23.74
C MET A 242 0.92 4.77 -23.59
N LEU A 243 1.79 5.62 -23.06
CA LEU A 243 1.55 7.08 -22.99
C LEU A 243 1.39 7.71 -24.38
N ARG A 244 1.93 7.08 -25.42
CA ARG A 244 1.83 7.52 -26.80
C ARG A 244 0.70 6.85 -27.59
N ALA A 245 0.06 5.83 -27.06
CA ALA A 245 -1.01 5.11 -27.72
C ALA A 245 -2.32 5.93 -27.67
N PRO A 246 -2.90 6.34 -28.83
CA PRO A 246 -4.01 7.29 -28.85
C PRO A 246 -5.28 6.78 -28.15
N SER A 247 -5.47 5.45 -28.08
CA SER A 247 -6.64 4.83 -27.46
C SER A 247 -6.64 4.87 -25.91
N VAL A 248 -5.48 4.93 -25.25
CA VAL A 248 -5.36 4.88 -23.79
C VAL A 248 -4.63 6.07 -23.19
N SER A 249 -3.89 6.84 -24.00
CA SER A 249 -3.06 7.95 -23.49
C SER A 249 -3.89 9.01 -22.78
N LEU A 250 -5.07 9.37 -23.30
CA LEU A 250 -5.94 10.36 -22.65
C LEU A 250 -6.36 9.91 -21.26
N VAL A 251 -6.75 8.64 -21.09
CA VAL A 251 -7.15 8.09 -19.78
C VAL A 251 -5.98 8.09 -18.81
N ILE A 252 -4.78 7.75 -19.30
CA ILE A 252 -3.56 7.75 -18.46
C ILE A 252 -3.24 9.17 -18.02
N TRP A 253 -3.24 10.15 -18.91
CA TRP A 253 -2.94 11.54 -18.58
C TRP A 253 -3.97 12.16 -17.62
N VAL A 254 -5.26 11.90 -17.84
CA VAL A 254 -6.31 12.36 -16.92
C VAL A 254 -6.13 11.73 -15.52
N SER A 255 -5.84 10.41 -15.46
CA SER A 255 -5.59 9.72 -14.20
C SER A 255 -4.34 10.25 -13.49
N MET A 256 -3.27 10.54 -14.22
CA MET A 256 -2.05 11.14 -13.66
C MET A 256 -2.33 12.53 -13.09
N LEU A 257 -3.02 13.40 -13.84
CA LEU A 257 -3.36 14.75 -13.37
C LEU A 257 -4.27 14.70 -12.14
N PHE A 258 -5.28 13.82 -12.15
CA PHE A 258 -6.17 13.62 -11.01
C PHE A 258 -5.38 13.16 -9.76
N THR A 259 -4.53 12.13 -9.90
CA THR A 259 -3.73 11.62 -8.80
C THR A 259 -2.75 12.65 -8.28
N PHE A 260 -2.13 13.42 -9.18
CA PHE A 260 -1.22 14.50 -8.82
C PHE A 260 -1.93 15.62 -8.03
N GLY A 261 -3.10 16.08 -8.53
CA GLY A 261 -3.93 17.06 -7.81
C GLY A 261 -4.40 16.56 -6.44
N PHE A 262 -4.83 15.30 -6.37
CA PHE A 262 -5.23 14.66 -5.11
C PHE A 262 -4.08 14.58 -4.11
N THR A 263 -2.88 14.25 -4.57
CA THR A 263 -1.67 14.15 -3.71
C THR A 263 -1.27 15.54 -3.19
N ILE A 264 -1.28 16.57 -4.05
CA ILE A 264 -1.00 17.95 -3.62
C ILE A 264 -2.03 18.39 -2.58
N MET A 265 -3.31 18.16 -2.84
CA MET A 265 -4.38 18.51 -1.90
C MET A 265 -4.12 17.88 -0.52
N HIS A 266 -3.76 16.60 -0.46
CA HIS A 266 -3.46 15.93 0.80
C HIS A 266 -2.23 16.51 1.51
N ALA A 267 -1.16 16.80 0.77
CA ALA A 267 0.06 17.34 1.33
C ALA A 267 -0.14 18.77 1.88
N VAL A 268 -0.91 19.59 1.17
CA VAL A 268 -1.14 21.01 1.54
C VAL A 268 -2.22 21.12 2.61
N PHE A 269 -3.22 20.23 2.62
CA PHE A 269 -4.36 20.31 3.53
C PHE A 269 -3.91 20.23 5.01
N ILE A 270 -2.98 19.33 5.34
CA ILE A 270 -2.45 19.20 6.69
C ILE A 270 -1.74 20.49 7.11
N LEU A 271 -0.83 21.00 6.26
CA LEU A 271 -0.13 22.26 6.52
C LEU A 271 -1.11 23.43 6.68
N TYR A 272 -2.17 23.48 5.87
CA TYR A 272 -3.18 24.53 5.93
C TYR A 272 -4.01 24.50 7.23
N THR A 273 -4.33 23.31 7.74
CA THR A 273 -5.05 23.17 9.00
C THR A 273 -4.22 23.57 10.22
N GLU A 274 -2.90 23.45 10.15
CA GLU A 274 -1.97 23.81 11.23
C GLU A 274 -1.57 25.29 11.21
N MET A 275 -1.71 25.99 10.07
CA MET A 275 -1.36 27.42 9.97
C MET A 275 -2.30 28.26 10.84
N ALA A 276 -1.72 29.24 11.55
CA ALA A 276 -2.49 30.21 12.33
C ALA A 276 -3.47 31.00 11.42
N PRO A 277 -4.66 31.37 11.94
CA PRO A 277 -5.67 32.09 11.16
C PRO A 277 -5.15 33.41 10.56
N GLU A 278 -4.24 34.09 11.25
CA GLU A 278 -3.56 35.30 10.77
C GLU A 278 -2.73 35.08 9.50
N ASN A 279 -2.29 33.84 9.24
CA ASN A 279 -1.59 33.42 8.04
C ASN A 279 -2.52 32.74 7.02
N GLY A 280 -3.83 32.78 7.23
CA GLY A 280 -4.85 32.20 6.35
C GLY A 280 -5.15 30.72 6.61
N GLY A 281 -4.63 30.12 7.68
CA GLY A 281 -4.92 28.75 8.10
C GLY A 281 -6.20 28.62 8.94
N LEU A 282 -6.56 27.40 9.35
CA LEU A 282 -7.76 27.12 10.12
C LEU A 282 -7.50 27.01 11.64
N ALA A 283 -6.26 26.79 12.06
CA ALA A 283 -5.82 26.66 13.46
C ALA A 283 -6.77 25.78 14.30
N PHE A 284 -6.84 24.48 14.00
CA PHE A 284 -7.55 23.51 14.81
C PHE A 284 -6.65 22.93 15.90
#